data_e5c4e67b0a7dc16af16da2421edfbc00
#
_entry.id   e5c4e67b0a7dc16af16da2421edfbc00
#
_cell.length_a   1.000
_cell.length_b   1.000
_cell.length_c   1.000
_cell.angle_alpha   90.00
_cell.angle_beta   90.00
_cell.angle_gamma   90.00
#
_symmetry.space_group_name_H-M   'P 1'
#
loop_
_entity.id
_entity.type
_entity.pdbx_description
1 polymer ?
#
loop_
_entity_poly.entity_id
_entity_poly.type
_entity_poly.pdbx_seq_one_letter_code
_entity_poly.pdbx_strand_id
1 'polypeptide(L)'
;QNHLGHYLMPFKKKDNNLYKFNLHSIGDNSKGHSLLISPTGSGKTTLMLAIDAFSQQYGGRRYFFDRNLGMKNYVDTLKGHYFIINPNHATRINPIPKYDTRGNRFFLYEFIKSLIFATDELIDEVDSEEIKNAIDGVYSLDINNRNLSNLVTFFSYNWKYLNRFNIWLKSSDGLLSWVFDNNEDEFDLTNNIIGIDFTHILNNKKALLPLMQLLFFRIE
;
A
#
# COMPACT_ATOMS: atom_id res chain seq x y z
N GLN A 1 -5.58 -1.73 -31.84
CA GLN A 1 -5.51 -0.31 -32.26
C GLN A 1 -4.87 0.47 -31.13
N ASN A 2 -3.90 1.32 -31.46
CA ASN A 2 -3.09 2.04 -30.48
C ASN A 2 -3.51 3.49 -30.33
N HIS A 3 -3.66 3.97 -29.12
CA HIS A 3 -3.91 5.36 -28.83
C HIS A 3 -2.83 6.31 -29.22
N LEU A 4 -1.57 5.90 -29.10
CA LEU A 4 -0.39 6.75 -29.20
C LEU A 4 0.28 6.63 -30.56
N GLY A 5 -0.39 6.06 -31.56
CA GLY A 5 0.20 5.83 -32.88
C GLY A 5 1.34 4.79 -32.89
N HIS A 6 1.96 4.52 -31.74
CA HIS A 6 2.99 3.52 -31.56
C HIS A 6 2.50 2.41 -30.63
N TYR A 7 2.80 1.17 -30.96
CA TYR A 7 2.49 0.04 -30.07
C TYR A 7 3.63 -0.13 -29.03
N LEU A 8 3.24 -0.61 -27.84
CA LEU A 8 4.19 -0.89 -26.78
C LEU A 8 5.11 -2.04 -27.18
N MET A 9 4.51 -3.16 -27.62
CA MET A 9 5.26 -4.33 -28.08
C MET A 9 4.40 -5.17 -29.04
N PRO A 10 5.04 -5.90 -30.00
CA PRO A 10 4.34 -6.81 -30.89
C PRO A 10 4.21 -8.21 -30.27
N PHE A 11 3.08 -8.85 -30.48
CA PHE A 11 2.88 -10.28 -30.23
C PHE A 11 2.62 -11.03 -31.54
N LYS A 12 3.09 -12.26 -31.61
CA LYS A 12 2.81 -13.14 -32.72
C LYS A 12 1.46 -13.84 -32.49
N LYS A 13 0.53 -13.73 -33.44
CA LYS A 13 -0.72 -14.47 -33.44
C LYS A 13 -0.55 -15.90 -33.94
N LYS A 14 -1.58 -16.75 -33.75
CA LYS A 14 -1.61 -18.13 -34.26
C LYS A 14 -1.51 -18.21 -35.78
N ASP A 15 -2.02 -17.21 -36.50
CA ASP A 15 -1.97 -17.07 -37.94
C ASP A 15 -0.66 -16.44 -38.48
N ASN A 16 0.39 -16.37 -37.62
CA ASN A 16 1.68 -15.72 -37.89
C ASN A 16 1.64 -14.18 -38.06
N ASN A 17 0.48 -13.55 -38.03
CA ASN A 17 0.36 -12.11 -38.09
C ASN A 17 0.83 -11.46 -36.77
N LEU A 18 1.23 -10.18 -36.83
CA LEU A 18 1.60 -9.41 -35.66
C LEU A 18 0.36 -8.77 -35.03
N TYR A 19 0.26 -8.88 -33.69
CA TYR A 19 -0.64 -8.12 -32.87
C TYR A 19 0.13 -7.00 -32.18
N LYS A 20 -0.21 -5.77 -32.49
CA LYS A 20 0.39 -4.58 -31.90
C LYS A 20 -0.31 -4.29 -30.57
N PHE A 21 0.36 -4.63 -29.47
CA PHE A 21 -0.19 -4.45 -28.11
C PHE A 21 0.09 -3.05 -27.59
N ASN A 22 -0.89 -2.48 -26.88
CA ASN A 22 -0.74 -1.29 -26.05
C ASN A 22 -1.56 -1.45 -24.77
N LEU A 23 -1.16 -0.76 -23.70
CA LEU A 23 -1.86 -0.76 -22.41
C LEU A 23 -3.16 0.03 -22.45
N HIS A 24 -3.27 1.01 -23.34
CA HIS A 24 -4.45 1.84 -23.49
C HIS A 24 -5.17 1.55 -24.81
N SER A 25 -6.51 1.58 -24.83
CA SER A 25 -7.30 1.47 -26.04
C SER A 25 -7.65 2.84 -26.65
N ILE A 26 -7.83 2.95 -27.98
CA ILE A 26 -8.16 4.23 -28.65
C ILE A 26 -9.59 4.66 -28.28
N GLY A 27 -9.78 5.93 -28.03
CA GLY A 27 -11.09 6.58 -28.01
C GLY A 27 -11.75 6.79 -26.66
N ASP A 28 -11.17 6.28 -25.59
CA ASP A 28 -11.66 6.50 -24.25
C ASP A 28 -10.57 7.15 -23.37
N ASN A 29 -10.96 8.05 -22.48
CA ASN A 29 -10.16 8.43 -21.30
C ASN A 29 -9.99 7.23 -20.36
N SER A 30 -9.99 5.99 -20.90
CA SER A 30 -9.94 4.77 -20.14
C SER A 30 -8.54 4.59 -19.53
N LYS A 31 -8.51 4.37 -18.24
CA LYS A 31 -7.32 3.93 -17.54
C LYS A 31 -6.85 2.60 -18.14
N GLY A 32 -5.54 2.45 -18.35
CA GLY A 32 -4.94 1.25 -18.93
C GLY A 32 -4.91 0.07 -17.98
N HIS A 33 -6.08 -0.49 -17.64
CA HIS A 33 -6.16 -1.71 -16.85
C HIS A 33 -6.04 -2.94 -17.73
N SER A 34 -5.18 -3.88 -17.35
CA SER A 34 -4.99 -5.15 -18.04
C SER A 34 -5.05 -6.31 -17.05
N LEU A 35 -5.70 -7.41 -17.46
CA LEU A 35 -5.75 -8.65 -16.69
C LEU A 35 -5.04 -9.76 -17.47
N LEU A 36 -4.02 -10.37 -16.83
CA LEU A 36 -3.28 -11.48 -17.39
C LEU A 36 -3.59 -12.76 -16.63
N ILE A 37 -4.26 -13.70 -17.29
CA ILE A 37 -4.64 -14.99 -16.73
C ILE A 37 -3.92 -16.09 -17.49
N SER A 38 -3.21 -16.96 -16.79
CA SER A 38 -2.61 -18.16 -17.38
C SER A 38 -2.19 -19.15 -16.28
N PRO A 39 -2.00 -20.44 -16.62
CA PRO A 39 -1.52 -21.44 -15.66
C PRO A 39 -0.15 -21.10 -15.04
N THR A 40 0.15 -21.72 -13.92
CA THR A 40 1.49 -21.62 -13.31
C THR A 40 2.57 -22.15 -14.27
N GLY A 41 3.70 -21.46 -14.32
CA GLY A 41 4.81 -21.84 -15.22
C GLY A 41 4.66 -21.43 -16.68
N SER A 42 3.57 -20.77 -17.07
CA SER A 42 3.31 -20.34 -18.46
C SER A 42 3.98 -19.03 -18.89
N GLY A 43 4.81 -18.43 -18.04
CA GLY A 43 5.53 -17.21 -18.37
C GLY A 43 4.82 -15.90 -18.03
N LYS A 44 3.79 -15.90 -17.14
CA LYS A 44 3.09 -14.67 -16.71
C LYS A 44 4.04 -13.57 -16.23
N THR A 45 4.92 -13.93 -15.29
CA THR A 45 5.90 -12.99 -14.72
C THR A 45 6.81 -12.46 -15.82
N THR A 46 7.34 -13.33 -16.68
CA THR A 46 8.19 -12.92 -17.81
C THR A 46 7.49 -11.93 -18.74
N LEU A 47 6.20 -12.18 -19.03
CA LEU A 47 5.42 -11.27 -19.86
C LEU A 47 5.18 -9.92 -19.16
N MET A 48 4.85 -9.92 -17.85
CA MET A 48 4.71 -8.69 -17.06
C MET A 48 6.00 -7.88 -17.05
N LEU A 49 7.15 -8.52 -16.84
CA LEU A 49 8.47 -7.88 -16.88
C LEU A 49 8.78 -7.30 -18.26
N ALA A 50 8.44 -8.01 -19.34
CA ALA A 50 8.62 -7.51 -20.70
C ALA A 50 7.73 -6.27 -20.94
N ILE A 51 6.46 -6.30 -20.52
CA ILE A 51 5.55 -5.15 -20.63
C ILE A 51 6.11 -3.95 -19.85
N ASP A 52 6.58 -4.17 -18.63
CA ASP A 52 7.20 -3.09 -17.83
C ASP A 52 8.47 -2.56 -18.51
N ALA A 53 9.36 -3.42 -18.97
CA ALA A 53 10.59 -3.01 -19.66
C ALA A 53 10.32 -2.14 -20.89
N PHE A 54 9.32 -2.49 -21.70
CA PHE A 54 8.91 -1.66 -22.83
C PHE A 54 8.19 -0.36 -22.38
N SER A 55 7.51 -0.38 -21.24
CA SER A 55 6.80 0.80 -20.69
C SER A 55 7.77 1.86 -20.14
N GLN A 56 9.00 1.50 -19.81
CA GLN A 56 10.01 2.43 -19.25
C GLN A 56 10.25 3.65 -20.14
N GLN A 57 10.10 3.52 -21.45
CA GLN A 57 10.25 4.63 -22.39
C GLN A 57 9.29 5.81 -22.14
N TYR A 58 8.18 5.58 -21.44
CA TYR A 58 7.19 6.62 -21.14
C TYR A 58 7.43 7.29 -19.78
N GLY A 59 8.41 6.82 -19.01
CA GLY A 59 8.65 7.31 -17.66
C GLY A 59 7.60 6.87 -16.64
N GLY A 60 7.55 7.57 -15.51
CA GLY A 60 6.58 7.32 -14.43
C GLY A 60 7.11 6.38 -13.35
N ARG A 61 6.40 6.34 -12.23
CA ARG A 61 6.68 5.45 -11.11
C ARG A 61 6.03 4.09 -11.33
N ARG A 62 6.67 3.05 -10.84
CA ARG A 62 6.24 1.66 -10.98
C ARG A 62 6.22 0.98 -9.63
N TYR A 63 5.08 0.40 -9.29
CA TYR A 63 4.85 -0.29 -8.03
C TYR A 63 4.47 -1.74 -8.31
N PHE A 64 5.26 -2.68 -7.80
CA PHE A 64 5.02 -4.11 -7.90
C PHE A 64 4.51 -4.63 -6.56
N PHE A 65 3.24 -4.99 -6.49
CA PHE A 65 2.67 -5.75 -5.38
C PHE A 65 2.89 -7.23 -5.65
N ASP A 66 3.81 -7.82 -4.92
CA ASP A 66 4.41 -9.09 -5.27
C ASP A 66 4.12 -10.21 -4.25
N ARG A 67 4.34 -11.43 -4.70
CA ARG A 67 4.27 -12.63 -3.88
C ARG A 67 5.42 -13.57 -4.24
N ASN A 68 6.04 -14.17 -3.19
CA ASN A 68 7.14 -15.12 -3.34
C ASN A 68 8.38 -14.53 -4.03
N LEU A 69 8.64 -13.24 -3.83
CA LEU A 69 9.80 -12.52 -4.35
C LEU A 69 9.94 -12.58 -5.89
N GLY A 70 8.83 -12.76 -6.60
CA GLY A 70 8.84 -12.98 -8.05
C GLY A 70 9.40 -11.82 -8.86
N MET A 71 9.26 -10.59 -8.34
CA MET A 71 9.76 -9.37 -8.98
C MET A 71 11.09 -8.88 -8.39
N LYS A 72 11.59 -9.51 -7.30
CA LYS A 72 12.73 -8.98 -6.54
C LYS A 72 13.96 -8.77 -7.40
N ASN A 73 14.41 -9.79 -8.14
CA ASN A 73 15.61 -9.70 -8.97
C ASN A 73 15.49 -8.63 -10.05
N TYR A 74 14.29 -8.43 -10.58
CA TYR A 74 14.04 -7.39 -11.59
C TYR A 74 14.14 -5.98 -10.99
N VAL A 75 13.47 -5.75 -9.85
CA VAL A 75 13.54 -4.48 -9.14
C VAL A 75 14.98 -4.15 -8.72
N ASP A 76 15.71 -5.12 -8.17
CA ASP A 76 17.12 -4.96 -7.78
C ASP A 76 18.01 -4.63 -8.99
N THR A 77 17.80 -5.29 -10.13
CA THR A 77 18.55 -5.03 -11.37
C THR A 77 18.36 -3.60 -11.87
N LEU A 78 17.16 -3.06 -11.69
CA LEU A 78 16.83 -1.69 -12.06
C LEU A 78 17.19 -0.67 -10.97
N LYS A 79 17.88 -1.10 -9.90
CA LYS A 79 18.24 -0.27 -8.73
C LYS A 79 17.05 0.35 -8.04
N GLY A 80 15.91 -0.37 -8.04
CA GLY A 80 14.72 -0.03 -7.30
C GLY A 80 14.81 -0.40 -5.82
N HIS A 81 13.80 -0.03 -5.04
CA HIS A 81 13.66 -0.47 -3.65
C HIS A 81 12.71 -1.67 -3.57
N TYR A 82 13.08 -2.67 -2.79
CA TYR A 82 12.25 -3.85 -2.59
C TYR A 82 12.02 -4.12 -1.10
N PHE A 83 10.76 -3.97 -0.67
CA PHE A 83 10.33 -4.17 0.72
C PHE A 83 9.74 -5.57 0.89
N ILE A 84 10.06 -6.22 2.01
CA ILE A 84 9.49 -7.53 2.38
C ILE A 84 8.71 -7.34 3.68
N ILE A 85 7.40 -7.50 3.60
CA ILE A 85 6.53 -7.42 4.78
C ILE A 85 6.54 -8.77 5.48
N ASN A 86 7.29 -8.84 6.60
CA ASN A 86 7.54 -10.08 7.32
C ASN A 86 7.28 -9.92 8.82
N PRO A 87 6.45 -10.77 9.47
CA PRO A 87 6.16 -10.70 10.90
C PRO A 87 7.37 -10.81 11.83
N ASN A 88 8.48 -11.39 11.35
CA ASN A 88 9.70 -11.55 12.15
C ASN A 88 10.48 -10.25 12.33
N HIS A 89 10.11 -9.18 11.64
CA HIS A 89 10.78 -7.88 11.69
C HIS A 89 9.76 -6.75 11.71
N ALA A 90 10.04 -5.70 12.46
CA ALA A 90 9.25 -4.48 12.38
C ALA A 90 9.29 -3.92 10.95
N THR A 91 8.14 -3.50 10.43
CA THR A 91 8.06 -2.92 9.07
C THR A 91 8.79 -1.60 8.94
N ARG A 92 8.99 -0.90 10.07
CA ARG A 92 9.45 0.49 10.15
C ARG A 92 8.55 1.46 9.37
N ILE A 93 7.27 1.14 9.33
CA ILE A 93 6.22 1.99 8.78
C ILE A 93 5.57 2.72 9.94
N ASN A 94 5.60 4.05 9.93
CA ASN A 94 4.79 4.88 10.79
C ASN A 94 3.59 5.40 10.00
N PRO A 95 2.36 5.05 10.37
CA PRO A 95 1.18 5.41 9.58
C PRO A 95 0.78 6.88 9.72
N ILE A 96 1.33 7.62 10.68
CA ILE A 96 0.95 9.00 10.94
C ILE A 96 1.69 9.95 9.99
N PRO A 97 0.99 10.66 9.09
CA PRO A 97 1.62 11.61 8.18
C PRO A 97 2.33 12.74 8.93
N LYS A 98 3.50 13.14 8.43
CA LYS A 98 4.33 14.19 9.05
C LYS A 98 3.64 15.55 9.15
N TYR A 99 2.91 15.94 8.10
CA TYR A 99 2.31 17.27 7.99
C TYR A 99 0.85 17.25 8.40
N ASP A 100 0.44 18.23 9.19
CA ASP A 100 -0.96 18.43 9.54
C ASP A 100 -1.68 19.18 8.41
N THR A 101 -2.36 18.41 7.57
CA THR A 101 -3.20 18.91 6.48
C THR A 101 -4.58 18.29 6.55
N ARG A 102 -5.59 18.92 5.94
CA ARG A 102 -6.94 18.37 5.88
C ARG A 102 -6.97 16.98 5.24
N GLY A 103 -6.18 16.74 4.18
CA GLY A 103 -6.09 15.44 3.52
C GLY A 103 -5.47 14.38 4.43
N ASN A 104 -4.38 14.72 5.12
CA ASN A 104 -3.70 13.80 6.06
C ASN A 104 -4.57 13.47 7.28
N ARG A 105 -5.33 14.45 7.79
CA ARG A 105 -6.31 14.23 8.86
C ARG A 105 -7.44 13.31 8.41
N PHE A 106 -7.96 13.50 7.22
CA PHE A 106 -9.01 12.64 6.65
C PHE A 106 -8.49 11.20 6.46
N PHE A 107 -7.30 11.06 5.87
CA PHE A 107 -6.66 9.74 5.76
C PHE A 107 -6.49 9.08 7.13
N LEU A 108 -5.93 9.80 8.12
CA LEU A 108 -5.65 9.25 9.44
C LEU A 108 -6.95 8.84 10.15
N TYR A 109 -8.02 9.61 9.99
CA TYR A 109 -9.35 9.27 10.49
C TYR A 109 -9.84 7.93 9.92
N GLU A 110 -9.82 7.77 8.61
CA GLU A 110 -10.25 6.53 7.95
C GLU A 110 -9.30 5.36 8.27
N PHE A 111 -8.01 5.62 8.41
CA PHE A 111 -7.03 4.62 8.79
C PHE A 111 -7.28 4.09 10.21
N ILE A 112 -7.47 4.98 11.19
CA ILE A 112 -7.82 4.61 12.57
C ILE A 112 -9.09 3.76 12.60
N LYS A 113 -10.10 4.16 11.84
CA LYS A 113 -11.34 3.37 11.69
C LYS A 113 -11.02 1.95 11.22
N SER A 114 -10.18 1.80 10.22
CA SER A 114 -9.81 0.48 9.67
C SER A 114 -9.05 -0.41 10.67
N LEU A 115 -8.36 0.17 11.65
CA LEU A 115 -7.69 -0.58 12.71
C LEU A 115 -8.66 -1.13 13.76
N ILE A 116 -9.75 -0.39 14.03
CA ILE A 116 -10.63 -0.60 15.20
C ILE A 116 -11.92 -1.27 14.82
N PHE A 117 -12.57 -0.82 13.73
CA PHE A 117 -13.92 -1.23 13.37
C PHE A 117 -13.91 -2.32 12.29
N ALA A 118 -14.90 -3.22 12.36
CA ALA A 118 -15.17 -4.09 11.23
C ALA A 118 -15.75 -3.25 10.06
N THR A 119 -15.61 -3.75 8.84
CA THR A 119 -16.02 -3.02 7.62
C THR A 119 -17.47 -2.54 7.64
N ASP A 120 -18.35 -3.28 8.29
CA ASP A 120 -19.79 -3.00 8.34
C ASP A 120 -20.24 -2.42 9.69
N GLU A 121 -19.30 -2.10 10.60
CA GLU A 121 -19.63 -1.56 11.92
C GLU A 121 -19.95 -0.07 11.82
N LEU A 122 -21.14 0.31 12.33
CA LEU A 122 -21.56 1.71 12.36
C LEU A 122 -20.81 2.47 13.46
N ILE A 123 -20.36 3.65 13.12
CA ILE A 123 -19.65 4.58 14.00
C ILE A 123 -20.62 5.70 14.36
N ASP A 124 -20.87 5.89 15.63
CA ASP A 124 -21.71 6.99 16.12
C ASP A 124 -20.94 8.33 16.21
N GLU A 125 -21.64 9.40 16.56
CA GLU A 125 -21.04 10.73 16.66
C GLU A 125 -20.00 10.81 17.78
N VAL A 126 -20.21 10.10 18.89
CA VAL A 126 -19.29 10.07 20.03
C VAL A 126 -17.98 9.38 19.62
N ASP A 127 -18.07 8.24 18.93
CA ASP A 127 -16.90 7.52 18.44
C ASP A 127 -16.13 8.34 17.39
N SER A 128 -16.85 9.07 16.53
CA SER A 128 -16.24 9.97 15.55
C SER A 128 -15.48 11.12 16.22
N GLU A 129 -16.02 11.66 17.31
CA GLU A 129 -15.39 12.74 18.05
C GLU A 129 -14.15 12.24 18.81
N GLU A 130 -14.20 11.06 19.40
CA GLU A 130 -13.01 10.44 20.03
C GLU A 130 -11.86 10.28 19.04
N ILE A 131 -12.13 9.83 17.82
CA ILE A 131 -11.09 9.71 16.79
C ILE A 131 -10.52 11.09 16.41
N LYS A 132 -11.36 12.11 16.25
CA LYS A 132 -10.89 13.47 15.92
C LYS A 132 -10.02 14.05 17.04
N ASN A 133 -10.44 13.89 18.30
CA ASN A 133 -9.69 14.37 19.46
C ASN A 133 -8.31 13.70 19.54
N ALA A 134 -8.23 12.39 19.27
CA ALA A 134 -6.96 11.68 19.23
C ALA A 134 -6.05 12.17 18.08
N ILE A 135 -6.62 12.51 16.93
CA ILE A 135 -5.89 13.11 15.80
C ILE A 135 -5.38 14.50 16.17
N ASP A 136 -6.19 15.34 16.80
CA ASP A 136 -5.78 16.66 17.30
C ASP A 136 -4.64 16.53 18.31
N GLY A 137 -4.77 15.57 19.22
CA GLY A 137 -3.76 15.29 20.23
C GLY A 137 -2.42 14.89 19.62
N VAL A 138 -2.40 13.92 18.69
CA VAL A 138 -1.14 13.47 18.09
C VAL A 138 -0.48 14.55 17.25
N TYR A 139 -1.24 15.40 16.56
CA TYR A 139 -0.68 16.51 15.80
C TYR A 139 -0.19 17.68 16.67
N SER A 140 -0.62 17.77 17.94
CA SER A 140 -0.07 18.71 18.91
C SER A 140 1.36 18.34 19.40
N LEU A 141 1.77 17.08 19.18
CA LEU A 141 3.10 16.61 19.53
C LEU A 141 4.16 17.05 18.50
N ASP A 142 5.42 17.07 18.97
CA ASP A 142 6.57 17.17 18.08
C ASP A 142 6.55 16.03 17.05
N ILE A 143 7.04 16.31 15.86
CA ILE A 143 6.98 15.39 14.71
C ILE A 143 7.59 14.00 15.01
N ASN A 144 8.65 13.96 15.81
CA ASN A 144 9.32 12.70 16.17
C ASN A 144 8.54 11.86 17.18
N ASN A 145 7.53 12.45 17.82
CA ASN A 145 6.67 11.78 18.80
C ASN A 145 5.32 11.36 18.20
N ARG A 146 5.11 11.60 16.91
CA ARG A 146 3.88 11.22 16.22
C ARG A 146 3.96 9.77 15.79
N ASN A 147 3.51 8.87 16.64
CA ASN A 147 3.41 7.43 16.39
C ASN A 147 2.11 6.85 16.94
N LEU A 148 1.83 5.60 16.63
CA LEU A 148 0.57 4.94 17.02
C LEU A 148 0.43 4.81 18.53
N SER A 149 1.50 4.47 19.24
CA SER A 149 1.51 4.38 20.70
C SER A 149 1.13 5.70 21.36
N ASN A 150 1.66 6.82 20.89
CA ASN A 150 1.33 8.14 21.42
C ASN A 150 -0.08 8.59 21.01
N LEU A 151 -0.53 8.29 19.78
CA LEU A 151 -1.88 8.59 19.34
C LEU A 151 -2.93 7.95 20.26
N VAL A 152 -2.71 6.71 20.67
CA VAL A 152 -3.66 5.97 21.51
C VAL A 152 -3.83 6.62 22.89
N THR A 153 -2.85 7.36 23.40
CA THR A 153 -2.96 8.04 24.70
C THR A 153 -3.95 9.21 24.71
N PHE A 154 -4.39 9.68 23.57
CA PHE A 154 -5.35 10.78 23.45
C PHE A 154 -6.81 10.32 23.42
N PHE A 155 -7.07 9.02 23.35
CA PHE A 155 -8.44 8.51 23.52
C PHE A 155 -8.86 8.54 25.00
N SER A 156 -10.16 8.72 25.23
CA SER A 156 -10.72 8.63 26.57
C SER A 156 -10.47 7.25 27.17
N TYR A 157 -10.03 7.18 28.42
CA TYR A 157 -9.71 5.92 29.11
C TYR A 157 -10.87 4.92 29.13
N ASN A 158 -12.10 5.42 29.20
CA ASN A 158 -13.32 4.61 29.24
C ASN A 158 -13.97 4.40 27.86
N TRP A 159 -13.30 4.78 26.78
CA TRP A 159 -13.84 4.55 25.45
C TRP A 159 -13.94 3.06 25.14
N LYS A 160 -15.14 2.64 24.76
CA LYS A 160 -15.51 1.22 24.61
C LYS A 160 -14.63 0.43 23.62
N TYR A 161 -13.98 1.10 22.69
CA TYR A 161 -13.13 0.48 21.64
C TYR A 161 -11.64 0.58 21.92
N LEU A 162 -11.21 1.24 22.98
CA LEU A 162 -9.79 1.46 23.29
C LEU A 162 -8.98 0.14 23.27
N ASN A 163 -9.53 -0.92 23.83
CA ASN A 163 -8.88 -2.22 23.89
C ASN A 163 -8.65 -2.87 22.51
N ARG A 164 -9.33 -2.39 21.45
CA ARG A 164 -9.13 -2.91 20.09
C ARG A 164 -7.79 -2.48 19.51
N PHE A 165 -7.13 -1.44 20.06
CA PHE A 165 -5.78 -1.07 19.70
C PHE A 165 -4.72 -2.03 20.22
N ASN A 166 -4.98 -2.78 21.29
CA ASN A 166 -3.98 -3.62 21.96
C ASN A 166 -3.25 -4.58 20.99
N ILE A 167 -3.95 -5.08 19.99
CA ILE A 167 -3.33 -5.97 18.98
C ILE A 167 -2.26 -5.25 18.14
N TRP A 168 -2.31 -3.92 18.05
CA TRP A 168 -1.42 -3.09 17.25
C TRP A 168 -0.27 -2.47 18.05
N LEU A 169 -0.28 -2.56 19.38
CA LEU A 169 0.64 -1.85 20.28
C LEU A 169 1.69 -2.79 20.85
N LYS A 170 2.95 -2.36 20.82
CA LYS A 170 4.07 -3.06 21.47
C LYS A 170 3.91 -3.08 23.00
N SER A 171 3.36 -2.01 23.58
CA SER A 171 3.08 -1.92 25.00
C SER A 171 2.11 -2.97 25.53
N SER A 172 1.32 -3.59 24.63
CA SER A 172 0.34 -4.63 24.94
C SER A 172 0.75 -6.00 24.42
N ASP A 173 2.00 -6.19 23.98
CA ASP A 173 2.49 -7.40 23.29
C ASP A 173 1.59 -7.81 22.12
N GLY A 174 1.09 -6.81 21.40
CA GLY A 174 0.13 -6.98 20.33
C GLY A 174 0.70 -7.75 19.13
N LEU A 175 -0.03 -8.79 18.68
CA LEU A 175 0.40 -9.66 17.60
C LEU A 175 0.67 -8.94 16.26
N LEU A 176 0.10 -7.75 16.06
CA LEU A 176 0.27 -6.92 14.86
C LEU A 176 1.06 -5.63 15.14
N SER A 177 1.66 -5.49 16.32
CA SER A 177 2.42 -4.31 16.70
C SER A 177 3.63 -4.04 15.78
N TRP A 178 4.20 -5.08 15.21
CA TRP A 178 5.30 -5.01 14.26
C TRP A 178 4.94 -4.28 12.96
N VAL A 179 3.63 -4.15 12.64
CA VAL A 179 3.18 -3.51 11.38
C VAL A 179 3.24 -1.99 11.46
N PHE A 180 2.64 -1.38 12.47
CA PHE A 180 2.41 0.06 12.51
C PHE A 180 2.94 0.77 13.76
N ASP A 181 3.28 0.05 14.82
CA ASP A 181 3.77 0.70 16.05
C ASP A 181 5.28 0.94 15.97
N ASN A 182 5.67 1.83 15.07
CA ASN A 182 7.05 2.21 14.82
C ASN A 182 7.23 3.72 15.01
N ASN A 183 8.34 4.11 15.65
CA ASN A 183 8.68 5.53 15.84
C ASN A 183 9.21 6.16 14.55
N GLU A 184 9.99 5.40 13.80
CA GLU A 184 10.60 5.84 12.55
C GLU A 184 9.80 5.36 11.36
N ASP A 185 9.82 6.16 10.30
CA ASP A 185 9.21 5.82 9.04
C ASP A 185 10.29 5.71 7.96
N GLU A 186 10.76 4.49 7.74
CA GLU A 186 11.77 4.19 6.72
C GLU A 186 11.14 3.67 5.41
N PHE A 187 9.81 3.65 5.33
CA PHE A 187 9.10 3.15 4.17
C PHE A 187 8.99 4.25 3.09
N ASP A 188 10.09 4.44 2.37
CA ASP A 188 10.21 5.47 1.33
C ASP A 188 9.72 4.95 -0.02
N LEU A 189 8.65 5.55 -0.54
CA LEU A 189 8.06 5.28 -1.85
C LEU A 189 8.46 6.31 -2.93
N THR A 190 9.51 7.10 -2.71
CA THR A 190 9.94 8.13 -3.67
C THR A 190 10.74 7.57 -4.84
N ASN A 191 11.27 6.35 -4.73
CA ASN A 191 11.97 5.69 -5.83
C ASN A 191 11.03 5.43 -7.02
N ASN A 192 11.57 5.49 -8.23
CA ASN A 192 10.80 5.26 -9.46
C ASN A 192 10.35 3.79 -9.62
N ILE A 193 11.01 2.86 -8.93
CA ILE A 193 10.71 1.43 -9.04
C ILE A 193 10.69 0.85 -7.63
N ILE A 194 9.52 0.36 -7.22
CA ILE A 194 9.30 -0.16 -5.89
C ILE A 194 8.60 -1.51 -5.99
N GLY A 195 9.18 -2.51 -5.35
CA GLY A 195 8.56 -3.81 -5.13
C GLY A 195 8.17 -3.98 -3.65
N ILE A 196 7.03 -4.60 -3.39
CA ILE A 196 6.56 -4.88 -2.04
C ILE A 196 6.06 -6.32 -2.01
N ASP A 197 6.74 -7.18 -1.26
CA ASP A 197 6.35 -8.58 -1.09
C ASP A 197 5.38 -8.74 0.08
N PHE A 198 4.22 -9.30 -0.21
CA PHE A 198 3.15 -9.57 0.75
C PHE A 198 3.03 -11.04 1.15
N THR A 199 3.97 -11.90 0.75
CA THR A 199 3.90 -13.35 0.95
C THR A 199 3.44 -13.75 2.35
N HIS A 200 4.01 -13.12 3.37
CA HIS A 200 3.78 -13.48 4.77
C HIS A 200 2.52 -12.85 5.40
N ILE A 201 1.90 -11.87 4.73
CA ILE A 201 0.76 -11.13 5.28
C ILE A 201 -0.55 -11.36 4.51
N LEU A 202 -0.50 -11.96 3.31
CA LEU A 202 -1.67 -12.15 2.44
C LEU A 202 -2.86 -12.83 3.11
N ASN A 203 -2.62 -13.75 4.03
CA ASN A 203 -3.67 -14.48 4.74
C ASN A 203 -4.17 -13.74 5.98
N ASN A 204 -3.51 -12.66 6.39
CA ASN A 204 -3.92 -11.85 7.54
C ASN A 204 -4.67 -10.60 7.05
N LYS A 205 -5.96 -10.75 6.76
CA LYS A 205 -6.80 -9.66 6.26
C LYS A 205 -6.83 -8.45 7.22
N LYS A 206 -6.75 -8.69 8.54
CA LYS A 206 -6.76 -7.62 9.54
C LYS A 206 -5.58 -6.67 9.39
N ALA A 207 -4.39 -7.20 9.06
CA ALA A 207 -3.20 -6.39 8.84
C ALA A 207 -3.08 -5.92 7.38
N LEU A 208 -3.48 -6.75 6.42
CA LEU A 208 -3.35 -6.44 4.99
C LEU A 208 -4.18 -5.23 4.56
N LEU A 209 -5.44 -5.14 5.01
CA LEU A 209 -6.34 -4.06 4.57
C LEU A 209 -5.86 -2.67 4.99
N PRO A 210 -5.52 -2.41 6.28
CA PRO A 210 -4.98 -1.10 6.66
C PRO A 210 -3.62 -0.81 5.99
N LEU A 211 -2.78 -1.83 5.78
CA LEU A 211 -1.52 -1.65 5.08
C LEU A 211 -1.74 -1.23 3.62
N MET A 212 -2.64 -1.87 2.89
CA MET A 212 -2.99 -1.49 1.53
C MET A 212 -3.57 -0.07 1.46
N GLN A 213 -4.44 0.30 2.40
CA GLN A 213 -4.98 1.66 2.51
C GLN A 213 -3.86 2.71 2.66
N LEU A 214 -2.89 2.45 3.55
CA LEU A 214 -1.73 3.33 3.75
C LEU A 214 -0.87 3.41 2.49
N LEU A 215 -0.61 2.29 1.83
CA LEU A 215 0.21 2.25 0.61
C LEU A 215 -0.43 3.06 -0.51
N PHE A 216 -1.73 2.87 -0.77
CA PHE A 216 -2.42 3.64 -1.79
C PHE A 216 -2.44 5.13 -1.48
N PHE A 217 -2.66 5.51 -0.22
CA PHE A 217 -2.57 6.91 0.20
C PHE A 217 -1.19 7.53 -0.06
N ARG A 218 -0.10 6.76 0.07
CA ARG A 218 1.27 7.25 -0.16
C ARG A 218 1.69 7.26 -1.63
N ILE A 219 1.03 6.47 -2.45
CA ILE A 219 1.30 6.37 -3.90
C ILE A 219 0.63 7.52 -4.68
N GLU A 220 -0.54 7.98 -4.21
CA GLU A 220 -1.25 9.11 -4.78
C GLU A 220 -0.55 10.45 -4.52
#